data_0e458df8362d6b55396955c529b884df
#
_entry.id   0e458df8362d6b55396955c529b884df
#
_cell.length_a   1.000
_cell.length_b   1.000
_cell.length_c   1.000
_cell.angle_alpha   90.00
_cell.angle_beta   90.00
_cell.angle_gamma   90.00
#
_symmetry.space_group_name_H-M   'P 1'
#
loop_
_entity.id
_entity.type
_entity.pdbx_description
1 polymer ?
#
loop_
_entity_poly.entity_id
_entity_poly.type
_entity_poly.pdbx_seq_one_letter_code
_entity_poly.pdbx_strand_id
1 'polypeptide(L)'
;MIKFDEEKVRKDQENGLKLIPETEKIVDEICKKGYSSVIFMGIGGTYLYASQMGHIFKQLSSKLPLHIENATDYLYEGNCHIDKDSIVAIASVSGETKELIQAVDKLHETGAKVIGYVEKEGSSLYKSVDYLVHTDGAEYYFWYTVLLRFMKNAGEFQDYDGFFQSLKNMPSTIVEVQKQVDEQCREYAEKYGDEELTYLVGSGNLEDWAECYGMCIMEEMQWMRTRPIPAKHFFHGTLEVIERETPLILIKGEDSTRPTMDRVENFVHRVSNQVNVFDTKELSLPGIPEKFRGILSPMFARAMFQRLNVHLENHRKHPLEIRRYYNCLSY
;
A
#
# COMPACT_ATOMS: atom_id res chain seq x y z
N MET A 1 6.80 -8.28 -23.63
CA MET A 1 6.96 -7.63 -22.29
C MET A 1 8.41 -7.73 -21.84
N ILE A 2 9.06 -6.62 -21.57
CA ILE A 2 10.45 -6.59 -21.06
C ILE A 2 10.49 -6.98 -19.58
N LYS A 3 11.57 -7.67 -19.16
CA LYS A 3 11.79 -8.09 -17.74
C LYS A 3 10.53 -8.65 -17.06
N PHE A 4 9.72 -9.45 -17.76
CA PHE A 4 8.51 -10.04 -17.22
C PHE A 4 8.70 -11.54 -16.97
N ASP A 5 8.64 -11.93 -15.72
CA ASP A 5 8.73 -13.31 -15.26
C ASP A 5 7.39 -13.70 -14.61
N GLU A 6 6.55 -14.36 -15.41
CA GLU A 6 5.22 -14.79 -14.99
C GLU A 6 5.25 -15.79 -13.82
N GLU A 7 6.23 -16.71 -13.82
CA GLU A 7 6.37 -17.71 -12.77
C GLU A 7 6.73 -17.05 -11.44
N LYS A 8 7.65 -16.07 -11.48
CA LYS A 8 8.00 -15.28 -10.31
C LYS A 8 6.80 -14.51 -9.76
N VAL A 9 6.04 -13.83 -10.61
CA VAL A 9 4.84 -13.10 -10.19
C VAL A 9 3.84 -14.03 -9.52
N ARG A 10 3.57 -15.21 -10.09
CA ARG A 10 2.68 -16.22 -9.48
C ARG A 10 3.18 -16.67 -8.13
N LYS A 11 4.46 -17.03 -8.05
CA LYS A 11 5.09 -17.51 -6.82
C LYS A 11 5.04 -16.47 -5.69
N ASP A 12 5.28 -15.20 -5.99
CA ASP A 12 5.20 -14.12 -5.01
C ASP A 12 3.78 -14.03 -4.40
N GLN A 13 2.73 -14.14 -5.23
CA GLN A 13 1.35 -14.18 -4.73
C GLN A 13 1.02 -15.46 -3.95
N GLU A 14 1.51 -16.62 -4.38
CA GLU A 14 1.35 -17.88 -3.66
C GLU A 14 2.02 -17.84 -2.28
N ASN A 15 3.18 -17.20 -2.17
CA ASN A 15 3.84 -16.99 -0.88
C ASN A 15 2.97 -16.13 0.05
N GLY A 16 2.34 -15.07 -0.49
CA GLY A 16 1.39 -14.27 0.25
C GLY A 16 0.19 -15.07 0.79
N LEU A 17 -0.34 -15.98 0.00
CA LEU A 17 -1.44 -16.85 0.44
C LEU A 17 -1.03 -17.79 1.58
N LYS A 18 0.23 -18.23 1.65
CA LYS A 18 0.72 -19.15 2.68
C LYS A 18 0.79 -18.52 4.07
N LEU A 19 0.95 -17.19 4.18
CA LEU A 19 1.00 -16.53 5.49
C LEU A 19 -0.36 -16.40 6.18
N ILE A 20 -1.47 -16.48 5.40
CA ILE A 20 -2.82 -16.22 5.90
C ILE A 20 -3.17 -17.09 7.12
N PRO A 21 -3.04 -18.44 7.09
CA PRO A 21 -3.47 -19.28 8.21
C PRO A 21 -2.72 -19.01 9.51
N GLU A 22 -1.41 -18.70 9.43
CA GLU A 22 -0.61 -18.36 10.62
C GLU A 22 -1.04 -17.00 11.19
N THR A 23 -1.21 -16.00 10.33
CA THR A 23 -1.66 -14.67 10.73
C THR A 23 -3.06 -14.72 11.36
N GLU A 24 -3.98 -15.49 10.78
CA GLU A 24 -5.32 -15.73 11.35
C GLU A 24 -5.24 -16.33 12.76
N LYS A 25 -4.37 -17.34 12.94
CA LYS A 25 -4.18 -17.99 14.25
C LYS A 25 -3.67 -17.01 15.31
N ILE A 26 -2.71 -16.15 14.94
CA ILE A 26 -2.18 -15.09 15.81
C ILE A 26 -3.32 -14.14 16.24
N VAL A 27 -4.09 -13.63 15.30
CA VAL A 27 -5.19 -12.70 15.58
C VAL A 27 -6.27 -13.37 16.43
N ASP A 28 -6.63 -14.63 16.16
CA ASP A 28 -7.61 -15.39 16.96
C ASP A 28 -7.14 -15.60 18.40
N GLU A 29 -5.86 -15.87 18.61
CA GLU A 29 -5.27 -16.00 19.94
C GLU A 29 -5.34 -14.68 20.71
N ILE A 30 -5.01 -13.56 20.06
CA ILE A 30 -5.11 -12.22 20.62
C ILE A 30 -6.56 -11.89 20.98
N CYS A 31 -7.50 -12.13 20.09
CA CYS A 31 -8.93 -11.87 20.36
C CYS A 31 -9.46 -12.67 21.54
N LYS A 32 -8.98 -13.92 21.75
CA LYS A 32 -9.36 -14.75 22.93
C LYS A 32 -8.80 -14.20 24.24
N LYS A 33 -7.61 -13.59 24.19
CA LYS A 33 -6.98 -12.96 25.38
C LYS A 33 -7.61 -11.61 25.72
N GLY A 34 -8.20 -10.93 24.75
CA GLY A 34 -8.69 -9.57 24.82
C GLY A 34 -7.62 -8.54 24.53
N TYR A 35 -8.04 -7.35 24.10
CA TYR A 35 -7.19 -6.19 23.80
C TYR A 35 -7.98 -4.90 24.01
N SER A 36 -7.28 -3.80 24.26
CA SER A 36 -7.88 -2.46 24.42
C SER A 36 -8.05 -1.75 23.09
N SER A 37 -7.03 -1.81 22.23
CA SER A 37 -6.99 -1.17 20.91
C SER A 37 -6.11 -1.95 19.94
N VAL A 38 -6.31 -1.71 18.65
CA VAL A 38 -5.47 -2.20 17.56
C VAL A 38 -4.84 -0.99 16.87
N ILE A 39 -3.54 -1.00 16.71
CA ILE A 39 -2.82 0.08 16.03
C ILE A 39 -2.08 -0.51 14.83
N PHE A 40 -2.28 0.08 13.65
CA PHE A 40 -1.45 -0.20 12.49
C PHE A 40 -0.39 0.88 12.40
N MET A 41 0.87 0.48 12.62
CA MET A 41 1.99 1.41 12.68
C MET A 41 2.99 1.14 11.58
N GLY A 42 3.53 2.19 11.01
CA GLY A 42 4.56 2.11 9.99
C GLY A 42 5.35 3.41 9.87
N ILE A 43 6.27 3.45 8.91
CA ILE A 43 7.02 4.64 8.53
C ILE A 43 7.28 4.63 7.03
N GLY A 44 7.25 5.79 6.37
CA GLY A 44 7.41 5.86 4.92
C GLY A 44 6.39 4.99 4.18
N GLY A 45 6.85 4.14 3.26
CA GLY A 45 5.97 3.27 2.48
C GLY A 45 5.08 2.36 3.32
N THR A 46 5.62 1.76 4.39
CA THR A 46 4.83 0.85 5.24
C THR A 46 3.74 1.57 6.05
N TYR A 47 3.97 2.84 6.43
CA TYR A 47 2.91 3.69 6.98
C TYR A 47 1.78 3.93 5.98
N LEU A 48 2.13 4.21 4.72
CA LEU A 48 1.14 4.44 3.67
C LEU A 48 0.33 3.17 3.35
N TYR A 49 0.92 1.96 3.45
CA TYR A 49 0.16 0.71 3.38
C TYR A 49 -0.80 0.55 4.57
N ALA A 50 -0.35 0.87 5.78
CA ALA A 50 -1.20 0.86 6.97
C ALA A 50 -2.37 1.86 6.83
N SER A 51 -2.11 3.07 6.30
CA SER A 51 -3.12 4.11 6.05
C SER A 51 -4.17 3.66 5.03
N GLN A 52 -3.78 2.95 3.96
CA GLN A 52 -4.73 2.32 3.02
C GLN A 52 -5.71 1.40 3.75
N MET A 53 -5.23 0.62 4.72
CA MET A 53 -6.10 -0.22 5.55
C MET A 53 -7.06 0.62 6.40
N GLY A 54 -6.62 1.79 6.86
CA GLY A 54 -7.47 2.75 7.55
C GLY A 54 -8.65 3.25 6.70
N HIS A 55 -8.43 3.47 5.40
CA HIS A 55 -9.52 3.81 4.47
C HIS A 55 -10.52 2.68 4.30
N ILE A 56 -10.04 1.44 4.19
CA ILE A 56 -10.89 0.24 4.10
C ILE A 56 -11.68 0.05 5.41
N PHE A 57 -10.99 0.17 6.53
CA PHE A 57 -11.60 0.08 7.86
C PHE A 57 -12.77 1.05 8.04
N LYS A 58 -12.59 2.34 7.71
CA LYS A 58 -13.65 3.36 7.82
C LYS A 58 -14.92 3.02 7.07
N GLN A 59 -14.82 2.25 5.98
CA GLN A 59 -15.96 1.86 5.16
C GLN A 59 -16.65 0.60 5.68
N LEU A 60 -15.96 -0.26 6.42
CA LEU A 60 -16.42 -1.61 6.74
C LEU A 60 -16.67 -1.86 8.23
N SER A 61 -16.08 -1.08 9.14
CA SER A 61 -16.16 -1.33 10.58
C SER A 61 -16.65 -0.11 11.36
N SER A 62 -17.36 -0.40 12.45
CA SER A 62 -17.83 0.60 13.43
C SER A 62 -17.49 0.24 14.87
N LYS A 63 -16.93 -0.94 15.11
CA LYS A 63 -16.72 -1.50 16.46
C LYS A 63 -15.25 -1.69 16.81
N LEU A 64 -14.40 -2.03 15.81
CA LEU A 64 -13.00 -2.28 16.06
C LEU A 64 -12.30 -0.96 16.47
N PRO A 65 -11.64 -0.90 17.64
CA PRO A 65 -10.88 0.28 18.07
C PRO A 65 -9.53 0.34 17.35
N LEU A 66 -9.56 0.62 16.03
CA LEU A 66 -8.37 0.70 15.19
C LEU A 66 -7.89 2.13 15.04
N HIS A 67 -6.58 2.33 15.19
CA HIS A 67 -5.85 3.57 14.93
C HIS A 67 -4.73 3.33 13.93
N ILE A 68 -4.45 4.33 13.11
CA ILE A 68 -3.29 4.34 12.20
C ILE A 68 -2.27 5.31 12.78
N GLU A 69 -1.02 4.87 12.90
CA GLU A 69 0.03 5.62 13.57
C GLU A 69 1.33 5.65 12.77
N ASN A 70 1.99 6.79 12.72
CA ASN A 70 3.34 6.89 12.21
C ASN A 70 4.35 6.63 13.33
N ALA A 71 5.35 5.78 13.08
CA ALA A 71 6.33 5.42 14.10
C ALA A 71 7.09 6.63 14.65
N THR A 72 7.41 7.63 13.82
CA THR A 72 8.09 8.85 14.24
C THR A 72 7.18 9.73 15.11
N ASP A 73 5.92 9.88 14.73
CA ASP A 73 4.96 10.67 15.52
C ASP A 73 4.76 10.01 16.88
N TYR A 74 4.61 8.68 16.95
CA TYR A 74 4.54 7.95 18.21
C TYR A 74 5.78 8.17 19.10
N LEU A 75 6.97 8.20 18.50
CA LEU A 75 8.21 8.41 19.28
C LEU A 75 8.24 9.77 19.97
N TYR A 76 7.82 10.83 19.29
CA TYR A 76 7.95 12.20 19.76
C TYR A 76 6.69 12.76 20.43
N GLU A 77 5.52 12.44 19.91
CA GLU A 77 4.23 12.93 20.41
C GLU A 77 3.57 11.95 21.38
N GLY A 78 3.86 10.65 21.24
CA GLY A 78 3.15 9.59 21.94
C GLY A 78 1.75 9.35 21.37
N ASN A 79 1.01 8.40 21.95
CA ASN A 79 -0.38 8.15 21.58
C ASN A 79 -1.15 7.63 22.82
N CYS A 80 -2.13 8.39 23.29
CA CYS A 80 -2.91 8.05 24.49
C CYS A 80 -3.82 6.82 24.31
N HIS A 81 -3.98 6.31 23.10
CA HIS A 81 -4.72 5.08 22.80
C HIS A 81 -3.85 3.82 22.88
N ILE A 82 -2.55 3.98 23.16
CA ILE A 82 -1.62 2.86 23.31
C ILE A 82 -1.36 2.62 24.80
N ASP A 83 -1.75 1.44 25.28
CA ASP A 83 -1.55 0.98 26.65
C ASP A 83 -1.01 -0.46 26.65
N LYS A 84 -0.88 -1.05 27.84
CA LYS A 84 -0.35 -2.42 28.05
C LYS A 84 -1.18 -3.53 27.40
N ASP A 85 -2.44 -3.28 27.09
CA ASP A 85 -3.36 -4.24 26.48
C ASP A 85 -3.56 -3.94 24.97
N SER A 86 -2.82 -2.98 24.43
CA SER A 86 -2.84 -2.63 22.99
C SER A 86 -2.09 -3.64 22.13
N ILE A 87 -2.58 -3.84 20.91
CA ILE A 87 -1.93 -4.65 19.88
C ILE A 87 -1.48 -3.74 18.74
N VAL A 88 -0.19 -3.79 18.42
CA VAL A 88 0.38 -2.98 17.34
C VAL A 88 0.83 -3.89 16.20
N ALA A 89 0.26 -3.71 15.02
CA ALA A 89 0.70 -4.40 13.82
C ALA A 89 1.69 -3.51 13.04
N ILE A 90 2.84 -4.07 12.67
CA ILE A 90 3.88 -3.40 11.88
C ILE A 90 4.28 -4.23 10.67
N ALA A 91 4.82 -3.56 9.65
CA ALA A 91 5.48 -4.21 8.52
C ALA A 91 6.86 -3.60 8.27
N SER A 92 7.83 -4.43 7.91
CA SER A 92 9.18 -3.98 7.56
C SER A 92 9.86 -4.95 6.60
N VAL A 93 10.30 -4.45 5.44
CA VAL A 93 11.09 -5.23 4.49
C VAL A 93 12.51 -5.46 5.02
N SER A 94 13.19 -4.41 5.41
CA SER A 94 14.57 -4.49 5.91
C SER A 94 14.68 -5.05 7.33
N GLY A 95 13.65 -4.86 8.16
CA GLY A 95 13.68 -5.15 9.58
C GLY A 95 14.70 -4.32 10.40
N GLU A 96 15.27 -3.26 9.78
CA GLU A 96 16.36 -2.46 10.35
C GLU A 96 16.06 -0.95 10.34
N THR A 97 14.81 -0.54 10.06
CA THR A 97 14.42 0.87 10.11
C THR A 97 14.51 1.38 11.54
N LYS A 98 15.40 2.33 11.77
CA LYS A 98 15.80 2.80 13.10
C LYS A 98 14.62 3.30 13.93
N GLU A 99 13.79 4.15 13.36
CA GLU A 99 12.63 4.74 14.02
C GLU A 99 11.59 3.65 14.38
N LEU A 100 11.41 2.66 13.52
CA LEU A 100 10.48 1.57 13.80
C LEU A 100 11.00 0.64 14.92
N ILE A 101 12.32 0.39 14.96
CA ILE A 101 12.95 -0.36 16.07
C ILE A 101 12.75 0.40 17.39
N GLN A 102 13.04 1.71 17.42
CA GLN A 102 12.85 2.54 18.60
C GLN A 102 11.37 2.60 19.05
N ALA A 103 10.45 2.64 18.08
CA ALA A 103 9.01 2.59 18.38
C ALA A 103 8.61 1.25 19.01
N VAL A 104 9.12 0.13 18.51
CA VAL A 104 8.89 -1.21 19.09
C VAL A 104 9.45 -1.32 20.50
N ASP A 105 10.66 -0.81 20.75
CA ASP A 105 11.25 -0.76 22.10
C ASP A 105 10.35 0.04 23.07
N LYS A 106 9.90 1.22 22.66
CA LYS A 106 8.98 2.07 23.46
C LYS A 106 7.61 1.39 23.67
N LEU A 107 7.10 0.65 22.68
CA LEU A 107 5.87 -0.14 22.83
C LEU A 107 6.02 -1.25 23.90
N HIS A 108 7.16 -1.94 23.91
CA HIS A 108 7.44 -2.96 24.93
C HIS A 108 7.55 -2.36 26.34
N GLU A 109 8.06 -1.14 26.49
CA GLU A 109 8.07 -0.43 27.77
C GLU A 109 6.65 -0.14 28.28
N THR A 110 5.67 0.08 27.38
CA THR A 110 4.26 0.24 27.76
C THR A 110 3.57 -1.09 28.11
N GLY A 111 4.14 -2.21 27.67
CA GLY A 111 3.56 -3.55 27.77
C GLY A 111 2.70 -3.97 26.56
N ALA A 112 2.54 -3.09 25.56
CA ALA A 112 1.84 -3.39 24.30
C ALA A 112 2.49 -4.57 23.57
N LYS A 113 1.71 -5.32 22.79
CA LYS A 113 2.18 -6.46 22.01
C LYS A 113 2.27 -6.13 20.52
N VAL A 114 3.33 -6.62 19.87
CA VAL A 114 3.62 -6.32 18.48
C VAL A 114 3.46 -7.55 17.60
N ILE A 115 2.61 -7.44 16.56
CA ILE A 115 2.54 -8.38 15.44
C ILE A 115 3.40 -7.79 14.33
N GLY A 116 4.49 -8.45 13.94
CA GLY A 116 5.41 -7.95 12.93
C GLY A 116 5.43 -8.81 11.67
N TYR A 117 5.12 -8.19 10.51
CA TYR A 117 5.52 -8.74 9.22
C TYR A 117 6.93 -8.27 8.90
N VAL A 118 7.89 -9.20 8.86
CA VAL A 118 9.30 -8.86 8.62
C VAL A 118 9.88 -9.78 7.57
N GLU A 119 10.35 -9.20 6.44
CA GLU A 119 10.88 -9.98 5.32
C GLU A 119 12.32 -10.46 5.56
N LYS A 120 13.18 -9.61 6.16
CA LYS A 120 14.58 -9.96 6.36
C LYS A 120 14.77 -10.81 7.61
N GLU A 121 15.06 -12.09 7.39
CA GLU A 121 15.39 -13.03 8.47
C GLU A 121 16.59 -12.55 9.29
N GLY A 122 16.50 -12.73 10.61
CA GLY A 122 17.58 -12.40 11.54
C GLY A 122 17.81 -10.92 11.81
N SER A 123 17.03 -10.03 11.19
CA SER A 123 17.07 -8.57 11.45
C SER A 123 16.64 -8.22 12.89
N SER A 124 16.80 -6.95 13.26
CA SER A 124 16.45 -6.45 14.60
C SER A 124 14.96 -6.66 14.90
N LEU A 125 14.07 -6.21 14.00
CA LEU A 125 12.62 -6.37 14.19
C LEU A 125 12.18 -7.84 14.12
N TYR A 126 12.82 -8.67 13.27
CA TYR A 126 12.56 -10.10 13.21
C TYR A 126 12.71 -10.79 14.57
N LYS A 127 13.65 -10.32 15.39
CA LYS A 127 13.94 -10.87 16.73
C LYS A 127 13.14 -10.23 17.84
N SER A 128 12.63 -9.02 17.65
CA SER A 128 12.03 -8.23 18.74
C SER A 128 10.51 -8.28 18.77
N VAL A 129 9.83 -8.56 17.66
CA VAL A 129 8.35 -8.61 17.67
C VAL A 129 7.81 -9.79 18.47
N ASP A 130 6.66 -9.62 19.13
CA ASP A 130 6.05 -10.68 19.96
C ASP A 130 5.43 -11.80 19.12
N TYR A 131 4.84 -11.44 17.97
CA TYR A 131 4.23 -12.37 17.01
C TYR A 131 4.84 -12.10 15.64
N LEU A 132 5.70 -12.99 15.19
CA LEU A 132 6.38 -12.86 13.90
C LEU A 132 5.55 -13.51 12.78
N VAL A 133 5.35 -12.77 11.70
CA VAL A 133 4.89 -13.26 10.39
C VAL A 133 6.00 -13.01 9.39
N HIS A 134 6.52 -14.08 8.76
CA HIS A 134 7.69 -14.00 7.91
C HIS A 134 7.44 -14.63 6.54
N THR A 135 7.58 -13.81 5.50
CA THR A 135 7.67 -14.23 4.08
C THR A 135 8.04 -13.01 3.23
N ASP A 136 8.48 -13.23 1.99
CA ASP A 136 8.89 -12.16 1.08
C ASP A 136 7.71 -11.64 0.24
N GLY A 137 7.65 -10.32 0.05
CA GLY A 137 6.80 -9.66 -0.95
C GLY A 137 5.29 -9.72 -0.71
N ALA A 138 4.85 -10.06 0.50
CA ALA A 138 3.46 -10.39 0.80
C ALA A 138 2.75 -9.40 1.75
N GLU A 139 3.26 -8.18 1.86
CA GLU A 139 2.80 -7.17 2.82
C GLU A 139 1.28 -6.93 2.78
N TYR A 140 0.65 -6.84 1.60
CA TYR A 140 -0.80 -6.68 1.51
C TYR A 140 -1.57 -7.84 2.11
N TYR A 141 -1.11 -9.09 1.91
CA TYR A 141 -1.76 -10.27 2.50
C TYR A 141 -1.73 -10.21 4.02
N PHE A 142 -0.61 -9.75 4.60
CA PHE A 142 -0.51 -9.51 6.03
C PHE A 142 -1.53 -8.46 6.50
N TRP A 143 -1.52 -7.26 5.91
CA TRP A 143 -2.40 -6.17 6.32
C TRP A 143 -3.89 -6.54 6.20
N TYR A 144 -4.31 -7.12 5.06
CA TYR A 144 -5.70 -7.58 4.90
C TYR A 144 -6.07 -8.66 5.91
N THR A 145 -5.17 -9.62 6.17
CA THR A 145 -5.48 -10.70 7.10
C THR A 145 -5.63 -10.16 8.52
N VAL A 146 -4.73 -9.31 8.98
CA VAL A 146 -4.82 -8.71 10.32
C VAL A 146 -6.10 -7.89 10.45
N LEU A 147 -6.36 -6.94 9.53
CA LEU A 147 -7.55 -6.09 9.58
C LEU A 147 -8.84 -6.91 9.59
N LEU A 148 -9.02 -7.72 8.55
CA LEU A 148 -10.30 -8.39 8.33
C LEU A 148 -10.54 -9.52 9.33
N ARG A 149 -9.48 -10.14 9.90
CA ARG A 149 -9.63 -11.14 10.94
C ARG A 149 -10.06 -10.54 12.27
N PHE A 150 -9.50 -9.39 12.66
CA PHE A 150 -10.00 -8.65 13.82
C PHE A 150 -11.47 -8.26 13.63
N MET A 151 -11.85 -7.74 12.49
CA MET A 151 -13.24 -7.39 12.17
C MET A 151 -14.16 -8.62 12.23
N LYS A 152 -13.76 -9.75 11.64
CA LYS A 152 -14.53 -11.02 11.72
C LYS A 152 -14.77 -11.43 13.17
N ASN A 153 -13.72 -11.38 13.99
CA ASN A 153 -13.82 -11.75 15.41
C ASN A 153 -14.67 -10.76 16.22
N ALA A 154 -14.76 -9.50 15.79
CA ALA A 154 -15.69 -8.50 16.34
C ALA A 154 -17.15 -8.67 15.85
N GLY A 155 -17.42 -9.69 15.01
CA GLY A 155 -18.74 -9.92 14.40
C GLY A 155 -19.09 -9.00 13.26
N GLU A 156 -18.08 -8.39 12.65
CA GLU A 156 -18.17 -7.56 11.44
C GLU A 156 -17.63 -8.32 10.22
N PHE A 157 -17.70 -7.73 9.03
CA PHE A 157 -17.23 -8.31 7.77
C PHE A 157 -17.68 -9.76 7.53
N GLN A 158 -18.98 -9.94 7.36
CA GLN A 158 -19.62 -11.27 7.18
C GLN A 158 -19.12 -12.01 5.94
N ASP A 159 -18.62 -11.30 4.92
CA ASP A 159 -18.07 -11.86 3.67
C ASP A 159 -16.61 -12.35 3.79
N TYR A 160 -16.08 -12.49 5.00
CA TYR A 160 -14.68 -12.86 5.25
C TYR A 160 -14.23 -14.10 4.45
N ASP A 161 -14.96 -15.20 4.57
CA ASP A 161 -14.58 -16.46 3.91
C ASP A 161 -14.63 -16.33 2.37
N GLY A 162 -15.61 -15.60 1.84
CA GLY A 162 -15.72 -15.29 0.41
C GLY A 162 -14.57 -14.42 -0.09
N PHE A 163 -14.17 -13.42 0.70
CA PHE A 163 -13.02 -12.56 0.38
C PHE A 163 -11.72 -13.39 0.29
N PHE A 164 -11.38 -14.16 1.31
CA PHE A 164 -10.15 -14.95 1.32
C PHE A 164 -10.18 -16.11 0.30
N GLN A 165 -11.37 -16.64 -0.03
CA GLN A 165 -11.50 -17.57 -1.14
C GLN A 165 -11.18 -16.90 -2.48
N SER A 166 -11.57 -15.62 -2.68
CA SER A 166 -11.26 -14.88 -3.92
C SER A 166 -9.77 -14.61 -4.08
N LEU A 167 -9.02 -14.42 -2.98
CA LEU A 167 -7.56 -14.22 -3.02
C LEU A 167 -6.80 -15.39 -3.65
N LYS A 168 -7.37 -16.60 -3.65
CA LYS A 168 -6.73 -17.77 -4.31
C LYS A 168 -6.56 -17.57 -5.82
N ASN A 169 -7.30 -16.63 -6.42
CA ASN A 169 -7.17 -16.29 -7.83
C ASN A 169 -6.05 -15.26 -8.10
N MET A 170 -5.52 -14.60 -7.04
CA MET A 170 -4.53 -13.52 -7.20
C MET A 170 -3.28 -13.92 -7.99
N PRO A 171 -2.73 -15.15 -7.88
CA PRO A 171 -1.58 -15.55 -8.68
C PRO A 171 -1.79 -15.41 -10.19
N SER A 172 -2.99 -15.76 -10.68
CA SER A 172 -3.33 -15.56 -12.10
C SER A 172 -3.80 -14.14 -12.41
N THR A 173 -4.57 -13.55 -11.51
CA THR A 173 -5.14 -12.21 -11.71
C THR A 173 -4.06 -11.13 -11.79
N ILE A 174 -3.05 -11.16 -10.91
CA ILE A 174 -1.95 -10.18 -10.94
C ILE A 174 -1.12 -10.29 -12.23
N VAL A 175 -0.87 -11.51 -12.71
CA VAL A 175 -0.24 -11.73 -14.02
C VAL A 175 -1.05 -11.07 -15.14
N GLU A 176 -2.37 -11.30 -15.17
CA GLU A 176 -3.23 -10.72 -16.19
C GLU A 176 -3.32 -9.18 -16.08
N VAL A 177 -3.38 -8.62 -14.87
CA VAL A 177 -3.30 -7.17 -14.67
C VAL A 177 -2.02 -6.60 -15.29
N GLN A 178 -0.87 -7.21 -15.00
CA GLN A 178 0.40 -6.74 -15.54
C GLN A 178 0.47 -6.82 -17.07
N LYS A 179 -0.12 -7.87 -17.66
CA LYS A 179 -0.20 -8.00 -19.12
C LYS A 179 -1.09 -6.93 -19.76
N GLN A 180 -2.23 -6.64 -19.14
CA GLN A 180 -3.20 -5.67 -19.68
C GLN A 180 -2.65 -4.25 -19.74
N VAL A 181 -1.80 -3.86 -18.76
CA VAL A 181 -1.29 -2.48 -18.66
C VAL A 181 0.10 -2.29 -19.27
N ASP A 182 0.77 -3.35 -19.76
CA ASP A 182 2.16 -3.29 -20.19
C ASP A 182 2.41 -2.25 -21.27
N GLU A 183 1.52 -2.16 -22.27
CA GLU A 183 1.62 -1.20 -23.35
C GLU A 183 1.39 0.23 -22.87
N GLN A 184 0.35 0.46 -22.05
CA GLN A 184 0.09 1.76 -21.43
C GLN A 184 1.30 2.25 -20.62
N CYS A 185 1.93 1.35 -19.86
CA CYS A 185 3.12 1.67 -19.07
C CYS A 185 4.32 2.01 -19.95
N ARG A 186 4.49 1.32 -21.10
CA ARG A 186 5.52 1.62 -22.08
C ARG A 186 5.32 3.02 -22.67
N GLU A 187 4.12 3.31 -23.18
CA GLU A 187 3.77 4.61 -23.75
C GLU A 187 3.95 5.76 -22.76
N TYR A 188 3.52 5.55 -21.50
CA TYR A 188 3.75 6.52 -20.45
C TYR A 188 5.25 6.80 -20.25
N ALA A 189 6.06 5.75 -20.09
CA ALA A 189 7.49 5.92 -19.84
C ALA A 189 8.21 6.62 -21.00
N GLU A 190 7.86 6.28 -22.24
CA GLU A 190 8.44 6.92 -23.45
C GLU A 190 8.06 8.39 -23.57
N LYS A 191 6.84 8.76 -23.18
CA LYS A 191 6.33 10.13 -23.35
C LYS A 191 6.63 11.04 -22.16
N TYR A 192 6.58 10.51 -20.94
CA TYR A 192 6.63 11.29 -19.71
C TYR A 192 7.76 10.88 -18.75
N GLY A 193 8.58 9.92 -19.12
CA GLY A 193 9.66 9.42 -18.26
C GLY A 193 10.72 10.46 -17.91
N ASP A 194 10.85 11.54 -18.67
CA ASP A 194 11.84 12.59 -18.44
C ASP A 194 11.24 13.92 -17.96
N GLU A 195 9.97 13.93 -17.59
CA GLU A 195 9.31 15.12 -17.06
C GLU A 195 9.93 15.56 -15.72
N GLU A 196 10.05 16.89 -15.53
CA GLU A 196 10.66 17.46 -14.32
C GLU A 196 9.80 17.29 -13.07
N LEU A 197 8.48 17.33 -13.22
CA LEU A 197 7.50 17.21 -12.15
C LEU A 197 6.24 16.51 -12.65
N THR A 198 5.82 15.47 -11.95
CA THR A 198 4.56 14.75 -12.24
C THR A 198 3.61 14.86 -11.04
N TYR A 199 2.36 15.22 -11.30
CA TYR A 199 1.29 15.19 -10.31
C TYR A 199 0.65 13.79 -10.28
N LEU A 200 0.52 13.21 -9.08
CA LEU A 200 -0.19 11.95 -8.88
C LEU A 200 -1.46 12.21 -8.08
N VAL A 201 -2.60 11.82 -8.59
CA VAL A 201 -3.87 12.05 -7.90
C VAL A 201 -4.53 10.71 -7.60
N GLY A 202 -4.90 10.47 -6.34
CA GLY A 202 -5.62 9.31 -5.88
C GLY A 202 -6.74 9.68 -4.91
N SER A 203 -7.65 8.75 -4.64
CA SER A 203 -8.70 8.94 -3.63
C SER A 203 -8.89 7.68 -2.80
N GLY A 204 -9.39 7.85 -1.57
CA GLY A 204 -9.66 6.75 -0.65
C GLY A 204 -8.43 5.89 -0.43
N ASN A 205 -8.55 4.57 -0.58
CA ASN A 205 -7.43 3.66 -0.39
C ASN A 205 -6.32 3.77 -1.46
N LEU A 206 -6.50 4.58 -2.50
CA LEU A 206 -5.47 4.88 -3.50
C LEU A 206 -4.84 6.28 -3.36
N GLU A 207 -5.30 7.14 -2.43
CA GLU A 207 -4.59 8.40 -2.17
C GLU A 207 -3.22 8.14 -1.54
N ASP A 208 -3.15 7.22 -0.58
CA ASP A 208 -1.88 6.79 0.03
C ASP A 208 -1.00 6.00 -0.95
N TRP A 209 -1.60 5.27 -1.89
CA TRP A 209 -0.84 4.63 -2.97
C TRP A 209 -0.19 5.65 -3.89
N ALA A 210 -0.88 6.74 -4.23
CA ALA A 210 -0.30 7.82 -5.04
C ALA A 210 0.93 8.45 -4.35
N GLU A 211 0.85 8.66 -3.04
CA GLU A 211 1.97 9.17 -2.24
C GLU A 211 3.10 8.14 -2.14
N CYS A 212 2.78 6.89 -1.85
CA CYS A 212 3.75 5.81 -1.75
C CYS A 212 4.52 5.63 -3.06
N TYR A 213 3.81 5.59 -4.19
CA TYR A 213 4.43 5.45 -5.50
C TYR A 213 5.31 6.65 -5.86
N GLY A 214 4.83 7.86 -5.60
CA GLY A 214 5.60 9.08 -5.78
C GLY A 214 6.91 9.05 -5.00
N MET A 215 6.82 8.88 -3.69
CA MET A 215 7.95 8.93 -2.77
C MET A 215 8.91 7.74 -2.94
N CYS A 216 8.41 6.51 -2.83
CA CYS A 216 9.27 5.33 -2.75
C CYS A 216 9.82 4.89 -4.11
N ILE A 217 9.10 5.15 -5.22
CA ILE A 217 9.51 4.67 -6.53
C ILE A 217 10.01 5.81 -7.41
N MET A 218 9.17 6.80 -7.68
CA MET A 218 9.57 7.86 -8.61
C MET A 218 10.69 8.72 -8.03
N GLU A 219 10.60 9.18 -6.79
CA GLU A 219 11.62 10.02 -6.16
C GLU A 219 12.84 9.21 -5.70
N GLU A 220 12.63 8.15 -4.90
CA GLU A 220 13.72 7.37 -4.31
C GLU A 220 14.49 6.55 -5.36
N MET A 221 13.76 5.83 -6.25
CA MET A 221 14.36 4.87 -7.17
C MET A 221 14.65 5.47 -8.55
N GLN A 222 13.88 6.45 -9.00
CA GLN A 222 14.04 7.04 -10.33
C GLN A 222 14.51 8.50 -10.33
N TRP A 223 14.60 9.13 -9.16
CA TRP A 223 15.00 10.54 -8.96
C TRP A 223 14.14 11.53 -9.77
N MET A 224 12.88 11.17 -9.99
CA MET A 224 11.85 12.02 -10.59
C MET A 224 11.15 12.79 -9.49
N ARG A 225 10.87 14.07 -9.72
CA ARG A 225 10.11 14.88 -8.75
C ARG A 225 8.63 14.59 -8.91
N THR A 226 7.94 14.47 -7.79
CA THR A 226 6.50 14.20 -7.77
C THR A 226 5.75 15.13 -6.84
N ARG A 227 4.46 15.26 -7.10
CA ARG A 227 3.53 15.88 -6.17
C ARG A 227 2.27 15.02 -6.04
N PRO A 228 2.22 14.14 -5.06
CA PRO A 228 1.00 13.41 -4.72
C PRO A 228 -0.07 14.35 -4.18
N ILE A 229 -1.32 14.16 -4.62
CA ILE A 229 -2.47 14.99 -4.21
C ILE A 229 -3.67 14.09 -3.94
N PRO A 230 -4.21 14.06 -2.72
CA PRO A 230 -5.52 13.48 -2.47
C PRO A 230 -6.59 14.21 -3.29
N ALA A 231 -7.45 13.47 -4.00
CA ALA A 231 -8.48 14.07 -4.85
C ALA A 231 -9.40 15.04 -4.10
N LYS A 232 -9.64 14.77 -2.80
CA LYS A 232 -10.40 15.65 -1.90
C LYS A 232 -9.81 17.06 -1.75
N HIS A 233 -8.49 17.21 -1.95
CA HIS A 233 -7.77 18.49 -1.86
C HIS A 233 -7.56 19.16 -3.21
N PHE A 234 -7.73 18.45 -4.32
CA PHE A 234 -7.42 18.93 -5.66
C PHE A 234 -8.08 20.28 -5.97
N PHE A 235 -9.38 20.43 -5.67
CA PHE A 235 -10.17 21.64 -5.93
C PHE A 235 -9.99 22.75 -4.88
N HIS A 236 -9.08 22.57 -3.91
CA HIS A 236 -8.80 23.53 -2.85
C HIS A 236 -7.42 24.20 -3.00
N GLY A 237 -6.98 24.37 -4.26
CA GLY A 237 -5.74 25.06 -4.61
C GLY A 237 -4.99 24.43 -5.79
N THR A 238 -4.84 23.10 -5.83
CA THR A 238 -4.04 22.43 -6.87
C THR A 238 -4.53 22.70 -8.30
N LEU A 239 -5.85 22.80 -8.50
CA LEU A 239 -6.43 23.10 -9.83
C LEU A 239 -5.85 24.35 -10.48
N GLU A 240 -5.41 25.35 -9.68
CA GLU A 240 -4.90 26.65 -10.19
C GLU A 240 -3.49 26.54 -10.80
N VAL A 241 -2.76 25.45 -10.53
CA VAL A 241 -1.40 25.23 -11.07
C VAL A 241 -1.38 24.18 -12.18
N ILE A 242 -2.54 23.69 -12.59
CA ILE A 242 -2.63 22.73 -13.70
C ILE A 242 -2.76 23.49 -15.01
N GLU A 243 -1.74 23.38 -15.83
CA GLU A 243 -1.63 24.00 -17.13
C GLU A 243 -1.72 22.95 -18.24
N ARG A 244 -1.71 23.41 -19.49
CA ARG A 244 -1.90 22.57 -20.68
C ARG A 244 -0.89 21.41 -20.77
N GLU A 245 0.34 21.65 -20.40
CA GLU A 245 1.44 20.68 -20.48
C GLU A 245 1.80 20.09 -19.09
N THR A 246 0.95 20.26 -18.08
CA THR A 246 1.19 19.64 -16.77
C THR A 246 0.93 18.14 -16.83
N PRO A 247 1.94 17.28 -16.57
CA PRO A 247 1.76 15.84 -16.59
C PRO A 247 1.04 15.36 -15.31
N LEU A 248 -0.03 14.59 -15.51
CA LEU A 248 -0.81 14.00 -14.41
C LEU A 248 -0.92 12.49 -14.58
N ILE A 249 -0.78 11.79 -13.46
CA ILE A 249 -1.23 10.40 -13.28
C ILE A 249 -2.46 10.42 -12.40
N LEU A 250 -3.59 9.95 -12.91
CA LEU A 250 -4.80 9.70 -12.14
C LEU A 250 -4.88 8.23 -11.79
N ILE A 251 -4.95 7.91 -10.49
CA ILE A 251 -5.00 6.53 -10.00
C ILE A 251 -6.39 6.28 -9.45
N LYS A 252 -7.22 5.56 -10.21
CA LYS A 252 -8.63 5.36 -9.92
C LYS A 252 -8.91 3.96 -9.40
N GLY A 253 -9.46 3.90 -8.19
CA GLY A 253 -9.96 2.69 -7.56
C GLY A 253 -11.47 2.50 -7.75
N GLU A 254 -11.98 1.46 -7.10
CA GLU A 254 -13.39 1.08 -7.16
C GLU A 254 -14.08 1.20 -5.78
N ASP A 255 -13.45 1.91 -4.84
CA ASP A 255 -14.07 2.20 -3.55
C ASP A 255 -15.11 3.34 -3.65
N SER A 256 -15.79 3.62 -2.53
CA SER A 256 -16.86 4.61 -2.46
C SER A 256 -16.41 6.05 -2.76
N THR A 257 -15.11 6.32 -2.78
CA THR A 257 -14.55 7.66 -3.07
C THR A 257 -14.36 7.93 -4.56
N ARG A 258 -14.54 6.93 -5.42
CA ARG A 258 -14.39 7.04 -6.88
C ARG A 258 -15.04 8.28 -7.52
N PRO A 259 -16.24 8.75 -7.12
CA PRO A 259 -16.82 9.95 -7.69
C PRO A 259 -15.96 11.22 -7.54
N THR A 260 -15.06 11.26 -6.55
CA THR A 260 -14.11 12.38 -6.40
C THR A 260 -13.06 12.35 -7.50
N MET A 261 -12.59 11.16 -7.90
CA MET A 261 -11.67 11.00 -9.01
C MET A 261 -12.34 11.27 -10.36
N ASP A 262 -13.60 10.84 -10.56
CA ASP A 262 -14.36 11.17 -11.78
C ASP A 262 -14.49 12.69 -11.95
N ARG A 263 -14.69 13.43 -10.86
CA ARG A 263 -14.71 14.89 -10.87
C ARG A 263 -13.34 15.48 -11.26
N VAL A 264 -12.24 14.96 -10.72
CA VAL A 264 -10.88 15.41 -11.08
C VAL A 264 -10.62 15.14 -12.55
N GLU A 265 -10.87 13.93 -13.03
CA GLU A 265 -10.65 13.52 -14.42
C GLU A 265 -11.44 14.41 -15.40
N ASN A 266 -12.73 14.63 -15.14
CA ASN A 266 -13.57 15.51 -15.95
C ASN A 266 -13.04 16.95 -16.02
N PHE A 267 -12.39 17.43 -14.95
CA PHE A 267 -11.79 18.76 -14.94
C PHE A 267 -10.48 18.80 -15.70
N VAL A 268 -9.53 17.88 -15.39
CA VAL A 268 -8.18 17.96 -15.92
C VAL A 268 -8.12 17.73 -17.43
N HIS A 269 -9.01 16.92 -18.01
CA HIS A 269 -9.13 16.76 -19.45
C HIS A 269 -9.57 18.05 -20.21
N ARG A 270 -10.08 19.05 -19.51
CA ARG A 270 -10.42 20.35 -20.08
C ARG A 270 -9.25 21.32 -20.09
N VAL A 271 -8.25 21.11 -19.25
CA VAL A 271 -7.18 22.09 -19.00
C VAL A 271 -5.79 21.52 -19.32
N SER A 272 -5.57 20.21 -19.26
CA SER A 272 -4.30 19.56 -19.59
C SER A 272 -4.44 18.55 -20.74
N ASN A 273 -3.38 18.47 -21.58
CA ASN A 273 -3.22 17.45 -22.63
C ASN A 273 -2.37 16.25 -22.16
N GLN A 274 -1.86 16.27 -20.93
CA GLN A 274 -0.89 15.32 -20.40
C GLN A 274 -1.48 14.47 -19.28
N VAL A 275 -2.72 13.98 -19.47
CA VAL A 275 -3.46 13.20 -18.48
C VAL A 275 -3.33 11.72 -18.78
N ASN A 276 -2.85 10.96 -17.79
CA ASN A 276 -2.72 9.51 -17.84
C ASN A 276 -3.57 8.87 -16.75
N VAL A 277 -4.51 8.01 -17.13
CA VAL A 277 -5.45 7.39 -16.20
C VAL A 277 -5.11 5.91 -16.03
N PHE A 278 -4.80 5.51 -14.80
CA PHE A 278 -4.66 4.11 -14.39
C PHE A 278 -5.90 3.74 -13.57
N ASP A 279 -6.83 3.03 -14.18
CA ASP A 279 -8.14 2.73 -13.62
C ASP A 279 -8.33 1.23 -13.39
N THR A 280 -8.49 0.82 -12.13
CA THR A 280 -8.71 -0.60 -11.81
C THR A 280 -10.01 -1.14 -12.40
N LYS A 281 -10.99 -0.28 -12.67
CA LYS A 281 -12.28 -0.67 -13.25
C LYS A 281 -12.17 -1.17 -14.69
N GLU A 282 -11.18 -0.67 -15.43
CA GLU A 282 -10.92 -1.08 -16.81
C GLU A 282 -10.24 -2.47 -16.90
N LEU A 283 -9.79 -3.01 -15.75
CA LEU A 283 -9.12 -4.30 -15.71
C LEU A 283 -10.11 -5.46 -15.76
N SER A 284 -9.79 -6.47 -16.56
CA SER A 284 -10.36 -7.80 -16.42
C SER A 284 -9.72 -8.50 -15.22
N LEU A 285 -10.51 -8.87 -14.22
CA LEU A 285 -10.06 -9.46 -12.97
C LEU A 285 -10.73 -10.84 -12.77
N PRO A 286 -10.32 -11.88 -13.50
CA PRO A 286 -10.97 -13.18 -13.46
C PRO A 286 -10.89 -13.77 -12.04
N GLY A 287 -12.05 -14.23 -11.56
CA GLY A 287 -12.18 -14.86 -10.23
C GLY A 287 -12.27 -13.89 -9.07
N ILE A 288 -12.24 -12.58 -9.30
CA ILE A 288 -12.43 -11.55 -8.27
C ILE A 288 -13.86 -11.02 -8.34
N PRO A 289 -14.72 -11.29 -7.32
CA PRO A 289 -16.06 -10.74 -7.26
C PRO A 289 -16.07 -9.22 -7.22
N GLU A 290 -17.03 -8.60 -7.91
CA GLU A 290 -17.15 -7.13 -8.00
C GLU A 290 -17.18 -6.45 -6.63
N LYS A 291 -17.89 -7.02 -5.66
CA LYS A 291 -17.99 -6.50 -4.29
C LYS A 291 -16.66 -6.40 -3.53
N PHE A 292 -15.60 -7.08 -3.98
CA PHE A 292 -14.28 -7.03 -3.35
C PHE A 292 -13.28 -6.17 -4.13
N ARG A 293 -13.62 -5.74 -5.35
CA ARG A 293 -12.70 -4.99 -6.21
C ARG A 293 -12.27 -3.67 -5.57
N GLY A 294 -13.20 -2.96 -4.93
CA GLY A 294 -12.88 -1.71 -4.22
C GLY A 294 -11.89 -1.91 -3.06
N ILE A 295 -12.04 -3.00 -2.30
CA ILE A 295 -11.11 -3.37 -1.21
C ILE A 295 -9.73 -3.73 -1.78
N LEU A 296 -9.70 -4.45 -2.90
CA LEU A 296 -8.47 -4.98 -3.52
C LEU A 296 -7.82 -4.00 -4.50
N SER A 297 -8.42 -2.83 -4.77
CA SER A 297 -7.86 -1.81 -5.67
C SER A 297 -6.38 -1.48 -5.39
N PRO A 298 -5.90 -1.42 -4.13
CA PRO A 298 -4.48 -1.20 -3.85
C PRO A 298 -3.55 -2.29 -4.41
N MET A 299 -3.95 -3.56 -4.34
CA MET A 299 -3.14 -4.65 -4.92
C MET A 299 -3.08 -4.58 -6.44
N PHE A 300 -4.19 -4.22 -7.08
CA PHE A 300 -4.24 -4.06 -8.54
C PHE A 300 -3.44 -2.83 -8.98
N ALA A 301 -3.56 -1.70 -8.27
CA ALA A 301 -2.74 -0.52 -8.51
C ALA A 301 -1.24 -0.87 -8.40
N ARG A 302 -0.81 -1.54 -7.32
CA ARG A 302 0.57 -2.00 -7.19
C ARG A 302 1.02 -2.83 -8.40
N ALA A 303 0.20 -3.77 -8.86
CA ALA A 303 0.53 -4.62 -10.01
C ALA A 303 0.69 -3.81 -11.31
N MET A 304 -0.20 -2.84 -11.57
CA MET A 304 -0.07 -1.92 -12.71
C MET A 304 1.24 -1.15 -12.64
N PHE A 305 1.53 -0.55 -11.50
CA PHE A 305 2.71 0.31 -11.33
C PHE A 305 4.03 -0.47 -11.28
N GLN A 306 4.02 -1.75 -10.92
CA GLN A 306 5.19 -2.63 -11.11
C GLN A 306 5.59 -2.74 -12.58
N ARG A 307 4.63 -2.69 -13.52
CA ARG A 307 4.96 -2.63 -14.96
C ARG A 307 5.51 -1.27 -15.35
N LEU A 308 4.93 -0.20 -14.81
CA LEU A 308 5.43 1.15 -15.06
C LEU A 308 6.89 1.31 -14.58
N ASN A 309 7.25 0.73 -13.43
CA ASN A 309 8.63 0.74 -12.91
C ASN A 309 9.63 0.18 -13.92
N VAL A 310 9.30 -0.97 -14.51
CA VAL A 310 10.16 -1.64 -15.50
C VAL A 310 10.35 -0.79 -16.76
N HIS A 311 9.29 -0.14 -17.21
CA HIS A 311 9.36 0.72 -18.40
C HIS A 311 10.10 2.03 -18.12
N LEU A 312 9.91 2.66 -16.94
CA LEU A 312 10.68 3.84 -16.53
C LEU A 312 12.16 3.50 -16.40
N GLU A 313 12.51 2.41 -15.72
CA GLU A 313 13.88 1.93 -15.61
C GLU A 313 14.53 1.74 -16.99
N ASN A 314 13.79 1.11 -17.91
CA ASN A 314 14.30 0.86 -19.26
C ASN A 314 14.45 2.13 -20.09
N HIS A 315 13.47 3.05 -20.03
CA HIS A 315 13.51 4.32 -20.76
C HIS A 315 14.64 5.21 -20.26
N ARG A 316 14.70 5.43 -18.96
CA ARG A 316 15.67 6.32 -18.30
C ARG A 316 17.08 5.73 -18.19
N LYS A 317 17.26 4.43 -18.48
CA LYS A 317 18.52 3.70 -18.25
C LYS A 317 19.01 3.86 -16.81
N HIS A 318 18.08 3.94 -15.87
CA HIS A 318 18.34 4.16 -14.45
C HIS A 318 17.80 2.98 -13.64
N PRO A 319 18.67 2.05 -13.18
CA PRO A 319 18.28 0.88 -12.40
C PRO A 319 17.56 1.25 -11.10
N LEU A 320 16.51 0.51 -10.77
CA LEU A 320 15.67 0.75 -9.58
C LEU A 320 16.43 0.59 -8.25
N GLU A 321 17.56 -0.13 -8.25
CA GLU A 321 18.37 -0.38 -7.06
C GLU A 321 19.33 0.76 -6.71
N ILE A 322 19.58 1.68 -7.63
CA ILE A 322 20.53 2.77 -7.41
C ILE A 322 19.92 3.80 -6.46
N ARG A 323 20.68 4.17 -5.44
CA ARG A 323 20.33 5.22 -4.49
C ARG A 323 21.41 6.31 -4.48
N ARG A 324 20.99 7.56 -4.29
CA ARG A 324 21.90 8.70 -4.16
C ARG A 324 22.34 8.91 -2.71
N TYR A 325 21.39 8.83 -1.80
CA TYR A 325 21.60 9.12 -0.38
C TYR A 325 21.04 8.06 0.55
N TYR A 326 19.86 7.53 0.24
CA TYR A 326 19.15 6.54 1.05
C TYR A 326 20.04 5.31 1.29
N ASN A 327 20.33 4.99 2.55
CA ASN A 327 21.28 3.97 2.99
C ASN A 327 22.71 4.09 2.44
N CYS A 328 23.08 5.25 1.83
CA CYS A 328 24.42 5.55 1.34
C CYS A 328 25.15 6.56 2.21
N LEU A 329 24.43 7.43 2.89
CA LEU A 329 24.96 8.43 3.84
C LEU A 329 24.31 8.21 5.22
N SER A 330 25.02 8.64 6.27
CA SER A 330 24.40 8.76 7.60
C SER A 330 23.57 10.03 7.69
N TYR A 331 22.36 9.95 8.18
CA TYR A 331 21.44 11.06 8.44
C TYR A 331 20.65 10.83 9.72
#